data_ddb7b95f363fa3001fd08fc1c550b9d2
#
_entry.id   ddb7b95f363fa3001fd08fc1c550b9d2
#
_cell.length_a   1.000
_cell.length_b   1.000
_cell.length_c   1.000
_cell.angle_alpha   90.00
_cell.angle_beta   90.00
_cell.angle_gamma   90.00
#
_symmetry.space_group_name_H-M   'P 1'
#
loop_
_entity.id
_entity.type
_entity.pdbx_description
1 polymer ?
#
loop_
_entity_poly.entity_id
_entity_poly.type
_entity_poly.pdbx_seq_one_letter_code
_entity_poly.pdbx_strand_id
1 'polypeptide(L)'
;MFKINFILILLLSIVSFSCSKEVAKETIIKEKNMELQMIEAYKEGLKELEKGDALYAARKFNEAEVLFPQSDYAPKAALMAAYSYYSQNYYGDAVAELERFIKIYPNHYNINYAEYLLGLCFYEQIIGEKKDLQSIDNAKAIFLDVIKKYPNTDFATDANFKLDLINDVLAAKEIYIGRYYFDKKKWIAAINRFRTVTDVYDTTIYVEEALHRLVEIYYIIGLEEESKKYANLLGYNYVSSEWYEKSYSVFDKTYEINKKDNTRNKKFTNSILKKFKSLFNWDEWKRYRKKI
;
A
#
# COMPACT_ATOMS: atom_id res chain seq x y z
N MET A 1 -46.11 -88.11 -6.15
CA MET A 1 -45.90 -86.64 -6.43
C MET A 1 -45.79 -85.75 -5.17
N PHE A 2 -46.38 -86.09 -4.08
CA PHE A 2 -46.34 -85.23 -2.87
C PHE A 2 -44.94 -85.13 -2.17
N LYS A 3 -44.14 -86.15 -2.24
CA LYS A 3 -42.82 -86.20 -1.56
C LYS A 3 -41.75 -85.36 -2.28
N ILE A 4 -41.85 -85.16 -3.55
CA ILE A 4 -40.89 -84.38 -4.34
C ILE A 4 -41.09 -82.89 -4.11
N ASN A 5 -42.35 -82.44 -4.01
CA ASN A 5 -42.63 -81.00 -3.69
C ASN A 5 -42.22 -80.60 -2.29
N PHE A 6 -42.25 -81.52 -1.33
CA PHE A 6 -41.82 -81.24 0.06
C PHE A 6 -40.32 -81.06 0.17
N ILE A 7 -39.55 -81.87 -0.59
CA ILE A 7 -38.10 -81.76 -0.66
C ILE A 7 -37.69 -80.47 -1.37
N LEU A 8 -38.42 -80.08 -2.41
CA LEU A 8 -38.17 -78.84 -3.15
C LEU A 8 -38.42 -77.57 -2.28
N ILE A 9 -39.47 -77.55 -1.47
CA ILE A 9 -39.80 -76.51 -0.53
C ILE A 9 -38.78 -76.45 0.59
N LEU A 10 -38.29 -77.57 1.11
CA LEU A 10 -37.27 -77.63 2.12
C LEU A 10 -35.90 -77.15 1.60
N LEU A 11 -35.57 -77.42 0.32
CA LEU A 11 -34.37 -76.91 -0.32
C LEU A 11 -34.46 -75.41 -0.58
N LEU A 12 -35.62 -74.88 -0.90
CA LEU A 12 -35.85 -73.43 -1.14
C LEU A 12 -35.77 -72.65 0.18
N SER A 13 -36.16 -73.22 1.34
CA SER A 13 -36.08 -72.60 2.66
C SER A 13 -34.64 -72.50 3.19
N ILE A 14 -33.71 -73.37 2.74
CA ILE A 14 -32.30 -73.32 3.15
C ILE A 14 -31.53 -72.25 2.42
N VAL A 15 -31.91 -71.88 1.22
CA VAL A 15 -31.28 -70.84 0.41
C VAL A 15 -31.59 -69.44 0.95
N SER A 16 -32.69 -69.27 1.65
CA SER A 16 -33.11 -67.93 2.22
C SER A 16 -32.42 -67.59 3.53
N PHE A 17 -31.60 -68.46 4.14
CA PHE A 17 -30.86 -68.17 5.38
C PHE A 17 -29.39 -67.76 5.18
N SER A 18 -28.96 -67.50 3.95
CA SER A 18 -27.66 -66.93 3.67
C SER A 18 -27.72 -65.37 3.75
N CYS A 19 -28.23 -64.86 4.85
CA CYS A 19 -27.98 -63.48 5.24
C CYS A 19 -26.61 -63.44 5.90
N SER A 20 -25.57 -63.27 5.09
CA SER A 20 -24.26 -62.95 5.62
C SER A 20 -24.41 -61.59 6.33
N LYS A 21 -24.30 -61.59 7.65
CA LYS A 21 -23.98 -60.40 8.38
C LYS A 21 -22.59 -59.97 7.91
N GLU A 22 -22.57 -59.13 6.88
CA GLU A 22 -21.45 -58.22 6.75
C GLU A 22 -21.40 -57.42 8.06
N VAL A 23 -20.48 -57.81 8.91
CA VAL A 23 -20.02 -56.92 10.00
C VAL A 23 -19.55 -55.70 9.24
N ALA A 24 -20.41 -54.69 9.21
CA ALA A 24 -20.00 -53.34 8.82
C ALA A 24 -18.78 -53.07 9.71
N LYS A 25 -17.57 -53.17 9.11
CA LYS A 25 -16.40 -52.52 9.71
C LYS A 25 -16.83 -51.11 9.87
N GLU A 26 -17.20 -50.71 11.08
CA GLU A 26 -17.23 -49.29 11.43
C GLU A 26 -15.82 -48.78 11.10
N THR A 27 -15.65 -48.30 9.90
CA THR A 27 -14.59 -47.33 9.60
C THR A 27 -14.94 -46.17 10.50
N ILE A 28 -14.38 -46.20 11.72
CA ILE A 28 -14.32 -45.00 12.55
C ILE A 28 -13.50 -44.03 11.72
N ILE A 29 -14.17 -43.32 10.81
CA ILE A 29 -13.69 -42.07 10.30
C ILE A 29 -13.69 -41.22 11.56
N LYS A 30 -12.56 -41.20 12.29
CA LYS A 30 -12.31 -40.17 13.28
C LYS A 30 -12.41 -38.87 12.51
N GLU A 31 -13.58 -38.23 12.54
CA GLU A 31 -13.69 -36.86 12.14
C GLU A 31 -12.60 -36.12 12.90
N LYS A 32 -11.57 -35.75 12.17
CA LYS A 32 -10.48 -34.96 12.73
C LYS A 32 -11.17 -33.70 13.24
N ASN A 33 -11.05 -33.44 14.55
CA ASN A 33 -11.67 -32.28 15.16
C ASN A 33 -11.36 -31.06 14.29
N MET A 34 -12.38 -30.33 13.85
CA MET A 34 -12.23 -29.16 12.95
C MET A 34 -11.24 -28.14 13.52
N GLU A 35 -11.20 -28.00 14.84
CA GLU A 35 -10.22 -27.15 15.53
C GLU A 35 -8.78 -27.61 15.27
N LEU A 36 -8.51 -28.93 15.34
CA LEU A 36 -7.18 -29.46 15.03
C LEU A 36 -6.81 -29.27 13.57
N GLN A 37 -7.75 -29.42 12.65
CA GLN A 37 -7.53 -29.16 11.21
C GLN A 37 -7.22 -27.68 10.95
N MET A 38 -7.96 -26.78 11.58
CA MET A 38 -7.72 -25.33 11.52
C MET A 38 -6.31 -24.98 12.03
N ILE A 39 -5.90 -25.54 13.18
CA ILE A 39 -4.56 -25.30 13.77
C ILE A 39 -3.47 -25.85 12.82
N GLU A 40 -3.68 -27.00 12.21
CA GLU A 40 -2.73 -27.59 11.25
C GLU A 40 -2.61 -26.70 10.00
N ALA A 41 -3.74 -26.27 9.41
CA ALA A 41 -3.75 -25.36 8.26
C ALA A 41 -3.06 -24.04 8.59
N TYR A 42 -3.34 -23.45 9.74
CA TYR A 42 -2.68 -22.21 10.19
C TYR A 42 -1.15 -22.38 10.33
N LYS A 43 -0.70 -23.46 10.96
CA LYS A 43 0.74 -23.77 11.11
C LYS A 43 1.41 -24.02 9.77
N GLU A 44 0.73 -24.71 8.85
CA GLU A 44 1.23 -24.92 7.50
C GLU A 44 1.36 -23.59 6.77
N GLY A 45 0.37 -22.70 6.89
CA GLY A 45 0.45 -21.33 6.36
C GLY A 45 1.66 -20.57 6.87
N LEU A 46 1.95 -20.59 8.16
CA LEU A 46 3.15 -19.96 8.75
C LEU A 46 4.44 -20.53 8.15
N LYS A 47 4.53 -21.85 8.05
CA LYS A 47 5.71 -22.54 7.49
C LYS A 47 5.96 -22.17 6.04
N GLU A 48 4.91 -22.11 5.22
CA GLU A 48 5.05 -21.75 3.80
C GLU A 48 5.36 -20.26 3.62
N LEU A 49 4.82 -19.39 4.49
CA LEU A 49 5.18 -17.98 4.52
C LEU A 49 6.68 -17.78 4.83
N GLU A 50 7.22 -18.54 5.77
CA GLU A 50 8.66 -18.53 6.09
C GLU A 50 9.53 -18.98 4.91
N LYS A 51 9.04 -19.88 4.08
CA LYS A 51 9.73 -20.34 2.86
C LYS A 51 9.62 -19.33 1.72
N GLY A 52 8.73 -18.33 1.84
CA GLY A 52 8.46 -17.33 0.80
C GLY A 52 7.38 -17.73 -0.21
N ASP A 53 6.67 -18.85 0.01
CA ASP A 53 5.50 -19.22 -0.81
C ASP A 53 4.24 -18.54 -0.29
N ALA A 54 4.09 -17.26 -0.65
CA ALA A 54 2.98 -16.43 -0.20
C ALA A 54 1.61 -16.92 -0.70
N LEU A 55 1.55 -17.45 -1.93
CA LEU A 55 0.29 -17.91 -2.51
C LEU A 55 -0.24 -19.14 -1.78
N TYR A 56 0.65 -20.09 -1.52
CA TYR A 56 0.27 -21.29 -0.78
C TYR A 56 -0.01 -20.96 0.70
N ALA A 57 0.78 -20.08 1.31
CA ALA A 57 0.55 -19.60 2.67
C ALA A 57 -0.82 -18.94 2.82
N ALA A 58 -1.18 -18.00 1.93
CA ALA A 58 -2.48 -17.32 1.92
C ALA A 58 -3.64 -18.33 1.78
N ARG A 59 -3.48 -19.31 0.88
CA ARG A 59 -4.47 -20.38 0.72
C ARG A 59 -4.67 -21.16 2.01
N LYS A 60 -3.60 -21.50 2.73
CA LYS A 60 -3.66 -22.24 3.99
C LYS A 60 -4.26 -21.44 5.13
N PHE A 61 -3.99 -20.15 5.19
CA PHE A 61 -4.63 -19.25 6.13
C PHE A 61 -6.13 -19.12 5.84
N ASN A 62 -6.53 -18.96 4.57
CA ASN A 62 -7.95 -18.93 4.18
C ASN A 62 -8.65 -20.28 4.48
N GLU A 63 -7.97 -21.41 4.30
CA GLU A 63 -8.47 -22.73 4.70
C GLU A 63 -8.72 -22.79 6.22
N ALA A 64 -7.78 -22.27 7.03
CA ALA A 64 -7.93 -22.22 8.49
C ALA A 64 -9.12 -21.35 8.93
N GLU A 65 -9.35 -20.20 8.29
CA GLU A 65 -10.51 -19.34 8.56
C GLU A 65 -11.83 -20.06 8.29
N VAL A 66 -11.92 -20.75 7.14
CA VAL A 66 -13.15 -21.44 6.71
C VAL A 66 -13.45 -22.68 7.56
N LEU A 67 -12.43 -23.40 8.01
CA LEU A 67 -12.61 -24.61 8.84
C LEU A 67 -13.26 -24.32 10.19
N PHE A 68 -12.96 -23.16 10.80
CA PHE A 68 -13.55 -22.80 12.08
C PHE A 68 -13.78 -21.29 12.21
N PRO A 69 -14.78 -20.74 11.47
CA PRO A 69 -14.97 -19.31 11.31
C PRO A 69 -15.38 -18.59 12.60
N GLN A 70 -15.87 -19.31 13.61
CA GLN A 70 -16.25 -18.74 14.90
C GLN A 70 -15.12 -18.73 15.93
N SER A 71 -13.94 -19.19 15.57
CA SER A 71 -12.77 -19.19 16.44
C SER A 71 -12.09 -17.82 16.50
N ASP A 72 -11.39 -17.57 17.61
CA ASP A 72 -10.51 -16.41 17.74
C ASP A 72 -9.33 -16.43 16.74
N TYR A 73 -9.10 -17.57 16.10
CA TYR A 73 -8.08 -17.73 15.06
C TYR A 73 -8.56 -17.33 13.67
N ALA A 74 -9.86 -17.36 13.38
CA ALA A 74 -10.38 -17.03 12.06
C ALA A 74 -9.99 -15.62 11.59
N PRO A 75 -10.20 -14.55 12.38
CA PRO A 75 -9.74 -13.23 11.98
C PRO A 75 -8.21 -13.12 11.89
N LYS A 76 -7.47 -13.83 12.72
CA LYS A 76 -6.00 -13.87 12.62
C LYS A 76 -5.56 -14.53 11.32
N ALA A 77 -6.19 -15.63 10.94
CA ALA A 77 -5.89 -16.33 9.69
C ALA A 77 -6.21 -15.45 8.46
N ALA A 78 -7.38 -14.80 8.43
CA ALA A 78 -7.74 -13.87 7.38
C ALA A 78 -6.70 -12.74 7.22
N LEU A 79 -6.27 -12.13 8.32
CA LEU A 79 -5.26 -11.08 8.30
C LEU A 79 -3.89 -11.61 7.85
N MET A 80 -3.53 -12.84 8.24
CA MET A 80 -2.29 -13.49 7.80
C MET A 80 -2.31 -13.85 6.31
N ALA A 81 -3.48 -14.20 5.75
CA ALA A 81 -3.63 -14.39 4.30
C ALA A 81 -3.34 -13.09 3.54
N ALA A 82 -3.94 -11.99 3.97
CA ALA A 82 -3.68 -10.66 3.39
C ALA A 82 -2.20 -10.26 3.50
N TYR A 83 -1.60 -10.46 4.68
CA TYR A 83 -0.18 -10.19 4.89
C TYR A 83 0.73 -11.06 4.01
N SER A 84 0.36 -12.32 3.77
CA SER A 84 1.13 -13.21 2.89
C SER A 84 1.21 -12.66 1.47
N TYR A 85 0.10 -12.20 0.90
CA TYR A 85 0.07 -11.54 -0.39
C TYR A 85 0.92 -10.27 -0.41
N TYR A 86 0.74 -9.39 0.59
CA TYR A 86 1.53 -8.15 0.71
C TYR A 86 3.04 -8.43 0.72
N SER A 87 3.47 -9.45 1.47
CA SER A 87 4.90 -9.76 1.68
C SER A 87 5.66 -10.10 0.40
N GLN A 88 4.97 -10.49 -0.64
CA GLN A 88 5.52 -10.84 -1.95
C GLN A 88 5.03 -9.92 -3.07
N ASN A 89 4.53 -8.71 -2.70
CA ASN A 89 4.10 -7.66 -3.63
C ASN A 89 2.87 -8.03 -4.48
N TYR A 90 2.06 -9.01 -4.05
CA TYR A 90 0.74 -9.28 -4.65
C TYR A 90 -0.29 -8.29 -4.09
N TYR A 91 -0.08 -6.99 -4.35
CA TYR A 91 -0.86 -5.91 -3.72
C TYR A 91 -2.34 -5.97 -4.07
N GLY A 92 -2.70 -6.37 -5.29
CA GLY A 92 -4.11 -6.52 -5.68
C GLY A 92 -4.86 -7.54 -4.84
N ASP A 93 -4.25 -8.73 -4.63
CA ASP A 93 -4.81 -9.79 -3.80
C ASP A 93 -4.82 -9.39 -2.31
N ALA A 94 -3.76 -8.72 -1.85
CA ALA A 94 -3.69 -8.19 -0.49
C ALA A 94 -4.81 -7.17 -0.23
N VAL A 95 -5.08 -6.24 -1.16
CA VAL A 95 -6.17 -5.27 -1.06
C VAL A 95 -7.52 -5.99 -0.92
N ALA A 96 -7.80 -6.97 -1.79
CA ALA A 96 -9.06 -7.70 -1.75
C ALA A 96 -9.29 -8.42 -0.40
N GLU A 97 -8.25 -9.07 0.13
CA GLU A 97 -8.32 -9.75 1.42
C GLU A 97 -8.43 -8.77 2.60
N LEU A 98 -7.75 -7.64 2.56
CA LEU A 98 -7.86 -6.62 3.59
C LEU A 98 -9.23 -5.95 3.62
N GLU A 99 -9.80 -5.60 2.46
CA GLU A 99 -11.15 -5.08 2.35
C GLU A 99 -12.18 -6.09 2.87
N ARG A 100 -12.00 -7.36 2.56
CA ARG A 100 -12.82 -8.46 3.08
C ARG A 100 -12.69 -8.54 4.61
N PHE A 101 -11.46 -8.52 5.15
CA PHE A 101 -11.19 -8.56 6.58
C PHE A 101 -11.86 -7.40 7.32
N ILE A 102 -11.68 -6.17 6.85
CA ILE A 102 -12.24 -4.95 7.45
C ILE A 102 -13.79 -5.04 7.47
N LYS A 103 -14.38 -5.60 6.43
CA LYS A 103 -15.85 -5.77 6.33
C LYS A 103 -16.39 -6.85 7.25
N ILE A 104 -15.70 -7.98 7.40
CA ILE A 104 -16.16 -9.13 8.19
C ILE A 104 -15.83 -8.96 9.69
N TYR A 105 -14.68 -8.38 10.00
CA TYR A 105 -14.14 -8.25 11.36
C TYR A 105 -13.92 -6.79 11.81
N PRO A 106 -14.90 -5.89 11.68
CA PRO A 106 -14.72 -4.45 11.90
C PRO A 106 -14.33 -4.08 13.33
N ASN A 107 -14.60 -4.95 14.30
CA ASN A 107 -14.30 -4.74 15.72
C ASN A 107 -13.08 -5.55 16.20
N HIS A 108 -12.32 -6.15 15.29
CA HIS A 108 -11.14 -6.92 15.68
C HIS A 108 -10.05 -5.99 16.21
N TYR A 109 -9.29 -6.42 17.21
CA TYR A 109 -8.25 -5.61 17.87
C TYR A 109 -7.11 -5.17 16.93
N ASN A 110 -6.88 -5.88 15.82
CA ASN A 110 -5.91 -5.53 14.78
C ASN A 110 -6.54 -4.78 13.58
N ILE A 111 -7.73 -4.22 13.73
CA ILE A 111 -8.39 -3.48 12.63
C ILE A 111 -7.54 -2.27 12.18
N ASN A 112 -6.91 -1.59 13.13
CA ASN A 112 -5.99 -0.49 12.88
C ASN A 112 -4.79 -0.91 12.01
N TYR A 113 -4.23 -2.09 12.26
CA TYR A 113 -3.17 -2.65 11.43
C TYR A 113 -3.67 -3.02 10.03
N ALA A 114 -4.87 -3.62 9.93
CA ALA A 114 -5.44 -3.99 8.63
C ALA A 114 -5.71 -2.76 7.75
N GLU A 115 -6.31 -1.69 8.29
CA GLU A 115 -6.54 -0.44 7.56
C GLU A 115 -5.19 0.22 7.18
N TYR A 116 -4.21 0.23 8.06
CA TYR A 116 -2.88 0.73 7.75
C TYR A 116 -2.19 -0.08 6.65
N LEU A 117 -2.24 -1.42 6.71
CA LEU A 117 -1.67 -2.31 5.70
C LEU A 117 -2.34 -2.14 4.32
N LEU A 118 -3.65 -1.86 4.31
CA LEU A 118 -4.37 -1.50 3.10
C LEU A 118 -3.82 -0.22 2.47
N GLY A 119 -3.56 0.81 3.28
CA GLY A 119 -2.88 2.03 2.84
C GLY A 119 -1.49 1.75 2.27
N LEU A 120 -0.72 0.86 2.91
CA LEU A 120 0.59 0.45 2.41
C LEU A 120 0.51 -0.27 1.06
N CYS A 121 -0.50 -1.13 0.84
CA CYS A 121 -0.68 -1.80 -0.46
C CYS A 121 -0.82 -0.79 -1.61
N PHE A 122 -1.54 0.31 -1.42
CA PHE A 122 -1.64 1.36 -2.43
C PHE A 122 -0.38 2.20 -2.51
N TYR A 123 0.26 2.48 -1.37
CA TYR A 123 1.49 3.25 -1.31
C TYR A 123 2.64 2.59 -2.07
N GLU A 124 2.83 1.29 -1.92
CA GLU A 124 3.89 0.53 -2.60
C GLU A 124 3.69 0.47 -4.14
N GLN A 125 2.48 0.74 -4.62
CA GLN A 125 2.16 0.82 -6.04
C GLN A 125 2.48 2.20 -6.66
N ILE A 126 2.94 3.17 -5.87
CA ILE A 126 3.33 4.50 -6.37
C ILE A 126 4.64 4.39 -7.15
N ILE A 127 4.59 4.59 -8.46
CA ILE A 127 5.74 4.43 -9.37
C ILE A 127 6.37 5.79 -9.78
N GLY A 128 6.16 6.84 -8.97
CA GLY A 128 6.71 8.18 -9.18
C GLY A 128 5.74 9.19 -9.84
N GLU A 129 6.22 10.43 -10.01
CA GLU A 129 5.41 11.62 -10.32
C GLU A 129 4.73 11.65 -11.70
N LYS A 130 5.07 10.73 -12.60
CA LYS A 130 4.62 10.77 -14.01
C LYS A 130 3.47 9.83 -14.35
N LYS A 131 3.04 8.97 -13.43
CA LYS A 131 2.04 7.95 -13.67
C LYS A 131 0.71 8.21 -12.96
N ASP A 132 -0.16 7.22 -12.98
CA ASP A 132 -1.51 7.29 -12.45
C ASP A 132 -1.52 7.73 -10.98
N LEU A 133 -2.42 8.65 -10.66
CA LEU A 133 -2.60 9.19 -9.32
C LEU A 133 -3.52 8.33 -8.45
N GLN A 134 -4.24 7.37 -9.01
CA GLN A 134 -5.28 6.66 -8.28
C GLN A 134 -4.72 5.93 -7.04
N SER A 135 -3.56 5.28 -7.17
CA SER A 135 -2.90 4.63 -6.02
C SER A 135 -2.47 5.65 -4.96
N ILE A 136 -2.02 6.84 -5.39
CA ILE A 136 -1.67 7.94 -4.48
C ILE A 136 -2.90 8.44 -3.71
N ASP A 137 -4.00 8.69 -4.42
CA ASP A 137 -5.24 9.21 -3.84
C ASP A 137 -5.84 8.20 -2.86
N ASN A 138 -5.83 6.90 -3.21
CA ASN A 138 -6.28 5.83 -2.33
C ASN A 138 -5.40 5.72 -1.07
N ALA A 139 -4.08 5.69 -1.22
CA ALA A 139 -3.16 5.63 -0.09
C ALA A 139 -3.35 6.83 0.84
N LYS A 140 -3.45 8.05 0.27
CA LYS A 140 -3.66 9.29 1.02
C LYS A 140 -4.96 9.26 1.82
N ALA A 141 -6.06 8.85 1.20
CA ALA A 141 -7.36 8.76 1.85
C ALA A 141 -7.33 7.79 3.04
N ILE A 142 -6.75 6.59 2.84
CA ILE A 142 -6.67 5.57 3.89
C ILE A 142 -5.75 6.02 5.03
N PHE A 143 -4.58 6.60 4.75
CA PHE A 143 -3.68 7.07 5.81
C PHE A 143 -4.31 8.22 6.62
N LEU A 144 -5.04 9.15 5.99
CA LEU A 144 -5.79 10.17 6.70
C LEU A 144 -6.85 9.57 7.63
N ASP A 145 -7.54 8.53 7.18
CA ASP A 145 -8.51 7.79 7.99
C ASP A 145 -7.86 7.08 9.17
N VAL A 146 -6.73 6.41 8.97
CA VAL A 146 -5.96 5.74 10.02
C VAL A 146 -5.52 6.74 11.10
N ILE A 147 -4.98 7.89 10.70
CA ILE A 147 -4.55 8.94 11.63
C ILE A 147 -5.74 9.48 12.44
N LYS A 148 -6.87 9.69 11.78
CA LYS A 148 -8.09 10.21 12.43
C LYS A 148 -8.72 9.21 13.39
N LYS A 149 -8.77 7.92 13.01
CA LYS A 149 -9.41 6.86 13.81
C LYS A 149 -8.51 6.38 14.95
N TYR A 150 -7.19 6.34 14.74
CA TYR A 150 -6.23 5.72 15.66
C TYR A 150 -5.04 6.62 16.02
N PRO A 151 -5.26 7.87 16.48
CA PRO A 151 -4.24 8.94 16.55
C PRO A 151 -3.04 8.59 17.46
N ASN A 152 -3.20 7.68 18.42
CA ASN A 152 -2.17 7.35 19.41
C ASN A 152 -1.48 6.01 19.11
N THR A 153 -1.45 5.58 17.85
CA THR A 153 -0.80 4.33 17.44
C THR A 153 0.46 4.59 16.63
N ASP A 154 1.38 3.63 16.64
CA ASP A 154 2.58 3.67 15.80
C ASP A 154 2.19 3.71 14.31
N PHE A 155 1.04 3.10 13.95
CA PHE A 155 0.50 3.11 12.58
C PHE A 155 0.11 4.53 12.15
N ALA A 156 -0.51 5.33 13.03
CA ALA A 156 -0.84 6.72 12.74
C ALA A 156 0.44 7.57 12.58
N THR A 157 1.45 7.31 13.38
CA THR A 157 2.75 8.02 13.29
C THR A 157 3.43 7.72 11.95
N ASP A 158 3.49 6.44 11.55
CA ASP A 158 4.09 6.09 10.26
C ASP A 158 3.22 6.56 9.07
N ALA A 159 1.87 6.51 9.22
CA ALA A 159 0.97 7.03 8.20
C ALA A 159 1.17 8.53 7.95
N ASN A 160 1.42 9.36 8.99
CA ASN A 160 1.81 10.76 8.81
C ASN A 160 3.09 10.90 7.99
N PHE A 161 4.11 10.12 8.32
CA PHE A 161 5.36 10.13 7.56
C PHE A 161 5.16 9.71 6.09
N LYS A 162 4.31 8.72 5.84
CA LYS A 162 3.94 8.31 4.47
C LYS A 162 3.19 9.41 3.72
N LEU A 163 2.32 10.17 4.41
CA LEU A 163 1.62 11.32 3.82
C LEU A 163 2.60 12.43 3.42
N ASP A 164 3.62 12.71 4.22
CA ASP A 164 4.64 13.69 3.85
C ASP A 164 5.38 13.27 2.58
N LEU A 165 5.75 11.99 2.47
CA LEU A 165 6.38 11.44 1.25
C LEU A 165 5.43 11.49 0.03
N ILE A 166 4.14 11.23 0.22
CA ILE A 166 3.12 11.37 -0.82
C ILE A 166 3.02 12.84 -1.27
N ASN A 167 3.01 13.78 -0.33
CA ASN A 167 2.96 15.21 -0.66
C ASN A 167 4.21 15.65 -1.44
N ASP A 168 5.39 15.12 -1.11
CA ASP A 168 6.60 15.35 -1.91
C ASP A 168 6.46 14.84 -3.36
N VAL A 169 5.87 13.66 -3.57
CA VAL A 169 5.62 13.12 -4.92
C VAL A 169 4.63 14.00 -5.70
N LEU A 170 3.57 14.45 -5.05
CA LEU A 170 2.56 15.33 -5.66
C LEU A 170 3.15 16.70 -5.99
N ALA A 171 3.92 17.29 -5.09
CA ALA A 171 4.65 18.54 -5.33
C ALA A 171 5.64 18.41 -6.50
N ALA A 172 6.41 17.31 -6.53
CA ALA A 172 7.32 17.01 -7.64
C ALA A 172 6.61 16.96 -9.00
N LYS A 173 5.40 16.38 -9.03
CA LYS A 173 4.56 16.35 -10.23
C LYS A 173 4.15 17.75 -10.67
N GLU A 174 3.69 18.60 -9.75
CA GLU A 174 3.31 19.95 -10.06
C GLU A 174 4.51 20.78 -10.56
N ILE A 175 5.68 20.63 -9.94
CA ILE A 175 6.93 21.24 -10.43
C ILE A 175 7.28 20.76 -11.84
N TYR A 176 7.20 19.44 -12.09
CA TYR A 176 7.48 18.89 -13.42
C TYR A 176 6.57 19.49 -14.51
N ILE A 177 5.26 19.57 -14.24
CA ILE A 177 4.28 20.15 -15.16
C ILE A 177 4.51 21.67 -15.28
N GLY A 178 4.79 22.35 -14.17
CA GLY A 178 5.09 23.78 -14.13
C GLY A 178 6.29 24.14 -15.00
N ARG A 179 7.39 23.39 -14.89
CA ARG A 179 8.59 23.54 -15.74
C ARG A 179 8.27 23.33 -17.22
N TYR A 180 7.47 22.34 -17.56
CA TYR A 180 7.03 22.11 -18.94
C TYR A 180 6.29 23.34 -19.51
N TYR A 181 5.33 23.91 -18.76
CA TYR A 181 4.62 25.11 -19.19
C TYR A 181 5.51 26.35 -19.23
N PHE A 182 6.46 26.46 -18.30
CA PHE A 182 7.48 27.51 -18.30
C PHE A 182 8.31 27.48 -19.57
N ASP A 183 8.85 26.32 -19.96
CA ASP A 183 9.65 26.13 -21.17
C ASP A 183 8.83 26.46 -22.43
N LYS A 184 7.52 26.24 -22.42
CA LYS A 184 6.58 26.60 -23.50
C LYS A 184 6.10 28.02 -23.42
N LYS A 185 6.59 28.84 -22.48
CA LYS A 185 6.19 30.24 -22.25
C LYS A 185 4.67 30.42 -21.99
N LYS A 186 4.03 29.37 -21.47
CA LYS A 186 2.62 29.40 -21.05
C LYS A 186 2.53 29.85 -19.58
N TRP A 187 2.78 31.12 -19.34
CA TRP A 187 3.02 31.71 -18.05
C TRP A 187 1.90 31.45 -17.04
N ILE A 188 0.64 31.68 -17.41
CA ILE A 188 -0.50 31.46 -16.50
C ILE A 188 -0.62 29.99 -16.07
N ALA A 189 -0.42 29.06 -17.01
CA ALA A 189 -0.46 27.64 -16.69
C ALA A 189 0.69 27.24 -15.76
N ALA A 190 1.89 27.79 -15.98
CA ALA A 190 3.05 27.57 -15.11
C ALA A 190 2.81 28.16 -13.71
N ILE A 191 2.32 29.41 -13.62
CA ILE A 191 1.98 30.07 -12.34
C ILE A 191 1.03 29.19 -11.52
N ASN A 192 -0.05 28.70 -12.13
CA ASN A 192 -1.02 27.88 -11.43
C ASN A 192 -0.38 26.62 -10.84
N ARG A 193 0.51 25.95 -11.57
CA ARG A 193 1.22 24.76 -11.06
C ARG A 193 2.16 25.08 -9.91
N PHE A 194 2.97 26.11 -10.04
CA PHE A 194 3.88 26.51 -8.97
C PHE A 194 3.12 27.04 -7.74
N ARG A 195 2.01 27.75 -7.93
CA ARG A 195 1.14 28.14 -6.83
C ARG A 195 0.52 26.95 -6.11
N THR A 196 0.11 25.90 -6.82
CA THR A 196 -0.35 24.69 -6.15
C THR A 196 0.71 24.15 -5.19
N VAL A 197 2.00 24.21 -5.55
CA VAL A 197 3.08 23.76 -4.65
C VAL A 197 3.17 24.67 -3.41
N THR A 198 3.12 25.99 -3.58
CA THR A 198 3.24 26.93 -2.45
C THR A 198 2.02 26.98 -1.56
N ASP A 199 0.84 26.69 -2.09
CA ASP A 199 -0.44 26.86 -1.39
C ASP A 199 -0.94 25.53 -0.76
N VAL A 200 -0.59 24.38 -1.36
CA VAL A 200 -1.10 23.05 -0.95
C VAL A 200 -0.01 22.13 -0.42
N TYR A 201 1.23 22.28 -0.88
CA TYR A 201 2.37 21.43 -0.54
C TYR A 201 3.51 22.24 0.09
N ASP A 202 3.15 23.20 0.94
CA ASP A 202 4.03 24.21 1.54
C ASP A 202 5.09 23.65 2.50
N THR A 203 4.96 22.41 2.93
CA THR A 203 5.93 21.70 3.78
C THR A 203 6.97 20.89 3.00
N THR A 204 6.84 20.82 1.67
CA THR A 204 7.70 19.99 0.83
C THR A 204 8.99 20.68 0.44
N ILE A 205 10.00 19.89 0.08
CA ILE A 205 11.30 20.40 -0.40
C ILE A 205 11.21 21.18 -1.73
N TYR A 206 10.05 21.16 -2.38
CA TYR A 206 9.81 21.78 -3.70
C TYR A 206 9.33 23.23 -3.61
N VAL A 207 8.97 23.71 -2.43
CA VAL A 207 8.45 25.06 -2.20
C VAL A 207 9.44 26.14 -2.62
N GLU A 208 10.71 25.96 -2.28
CA GLU A 208 11.76 26.92 -2.61
C GLU A 208 11.89 27.11 -4.12
N GLU A 209 11.89 26.02 -4.90
CA GLU A 209 11.91 26.14 -6.35
C GLU A 209 10.63 26.77 -6.89
N ALA A 210 9.46 26.38 -6.36
CA ALA A 210 8.19 26.95 -6.79
C ALA A 210 8.14 28.47 -6.60
N LEU A 211 8.58 28.95 -5.43
CA LEU A 211 8.69 30.38 -5.15
C LEU A 211 9.63 31.10 -6.11
N HIS A 212 10.82 30.52 -6.34
CA HIS A 212 11.75 31.06 -7.34
C HIS A 212 11.16 31.14 -8.74
N ARG A 213 10.48 30.09 -9.20
CA ARG A 213 9.84 30.11 -10.53
C ARG A 213 8.72 31.13 -10.65
N LEU A 214 7.98 31.38 -9.56
CA LEU A 214 7.01 32.48 -9.51
C LEU A 214 7.71 33.85 -9.61
N VAL A 215 8.83 34.04 -8.93
CA VAL A 215 9.66 35.26 -9.07
C VAL A 215 10.03 35.48 -10.54
N GLU A 216 10.63 34.47 -11.20
CA GLU A 216 11.04 34.58 -12.59
C GLU A 216 9.87 34.92 -13.52
N ILE A 217 8.74 34.21 -13.40
CA ILE A 217 7.60 34.41 -14.31
C ILE A 217 7.00 35.79 -14.11
N TYR A 218 6.72 36.22 -12.89
CA TYR A 218 6.14 37.51 -12.61
C TYR A 218 7.04 38.67 -13.10
N TYR A 219 8.36 38.53 -12.96
CA TYR A 219 9.33 39.45 -13.50
C TYR A 219 9.28 39.53 -15.05
N ILE A 220 9.28 38.35 -15.71
CA ILE A 220 9.23 38.24 -17.18
C ILE A 220 7.97 38.90 -17.77
N ILE A 221 6.81 38.77 -17.11
CA ILE A 221 5.55 39.33 -17.57
C ILE A 221 5.33 40.80 -17.13
N GLY A 222 6.32 41.40 -16.43
CA GLY A 222 6.31 42.81 -16.04
C GLY A 222 5.54 43.11 -14.76
N LEU A 223 5.17 42.09 -13.97
CA LEU A 223 4.50 42.23 -12.66
C LEU A 223 5.55 42.23 -11.53
N GLU A 224 6.38 43.31 -11.54
CA GLU A 224 7.54 43.39 -10.62
C GLU A 224 7.16 43.35 -9.13
N GLU A 225 6.04 43.94 -8.75
CA GLU A 225 5.61 43.95 -7.34
C GLU A 225 5.21 42.52 -6.86
N GLU A 226 4.54 41.74 -7.68
CA GLU A 226 4.25 40.35 -7.38
C GLU A 226 5.55 39.51 -7.34
N SER A 227 6.47 39.78 -8.28
CA SER A 227 7.79 39.13 -8.28
C SER A 227 8.54 39.39 -6.96
N LYS A 228 8.60 40.66 -6.51
CA LYS A 228 9.24 41.04 -5.23
C LYS A 228 8.56 40.38 -4.02
N LYS A 229 7.24 40.25 -4.04
CA LYS A 229 6.48 39.59 -2.97
C LYS A 229 6.93 38.14 -2.79
N TYR A 230 7.05 37.35 -3.85
CA TYR A 230 7.52 35.97 -3.80
C TYR A 230 9.01 35.88 -3.44
N ALA A 231 9.85 36.81 -3.92
CA ALA A 231 11.26 36.91 -3.54
C ALA A 231 11.43 37.18 -2.03
N ASN A 232 10.61 38.09 -1.50
CA ASN A 232 10.62 38.38 -0.06
C ASN A 232 10.15 37.19 0.77
N LEU A 233 9.12 36.45 0.30
CA LEU A 233 8.66 35.24 0.99
C LEU A 233 9.74 34.16 1.00
N LEU A 234 10.45 33.97 -0.11
CA LEU A 234 11.59 33.06 -0.21
C LEU A 234 12.73 33.51 0.70
N GLY A 235 13.07 34.82 0.71
CA GLY A 235 14.11 35.36 1.57
C GLY A 235 13.78 35.30 3.06
N TYR A 236 12.51 35.46 3.44
CA TYR A 236 12.10 35.35 4.84
C TYR A 236 12.22 33.93 5.40
N ASN A 237 11.80 32.92 4.60
CA ASN A 237 11.73 31.54 5.06
C ASN A 237 12.98 30.71 4.74
N TYR A 238 13.76 31.07 3.69
CA TYR A 238 14.78 30.20 3.09
C TYR A 238 16.07 30.97 2.74
N VAL A 239 16.58 31.80 3.67
CA VAL A 239 17.73 32.71 3.44
C VAL A 239 19.00 31.99 2.95
N SER A 240 19.22 30.74 3.35
CA SER A 240 20.40 29.95 2.96
C SER A 240 20.20 29.12 1.69
N SER A 241 19.08 29.27 1.03
CA SER A 241 18.72 28.49 -0.16
C SER A 241 19.42 29.00 -1.42
N GLU A 242 19.89 28.09 -2.27
CA GLU A 242 20.38 28.47 -3.60
C GLU A 242 19.30 29.12 -4.47
N TRP A 243 18.02 28.84 -4.19
CA TRP A 243 16.88 29.45 -4.87
C TRP A 243 16.69 30.90 -4.47
N TYR A 244 17.01 31.24 -3.22
CA TYR A 244 17.02 32.64 -2.77
C TYR A 244 18.07 33.46 -3.52
N GLU A 245 19.31 32.97 -3.62
CA GLU A 245 20.37 33.63 -4.37
C GLU A 245 20.00 33.84 -5.84
N LYS A 246 19.40 32.81 -6.46
CA LYS A 246 18.92 32.89 -7.83
C LYS A 246 17.79 33.93 -7.99
N SER A 247 16.87 33.97 -7.03
CA SER A 247 15.76 34.92 -7.05
C SER A 247 16.23 36.36 -6.90
N TYR A 248 17.21 36.60 -6.04
CA TYR A 248 17.83 37.90 -5.90
C TYR A 248 18.50 38.37 -7.21
N SER A 249 19.17 37.47 -7.89
CA SER A 249 19.84 37.74 -9.17
C SER A 249 18.87 38.10 -10.32
N VAL A 250 17.58 37.78 -10.24
CA VAL A 250 16.57 38.14 -11.21
C VAL A 250 16.40 39.68 -11.28
N PHE A 251 16.59 40.37 -10.15
CA PHE A 251 16.47 41.84 -10.08
C PHE A 251 17.79 42.56 -10.42
N ASP A 252 18.90 41.83 -10.56
CA ASP A 252 20.16 42.40 -10.99
C ASP A 252 20.15 42.62 -12.52
N LYS A 253 20.44 43.85 -12.97
CA LYS A 253 20.46 44.21 -14.40
C LYS A 253 21.53 43.48 -15.20
N THR A 254 22.47 42.80 -14.53
CA THR A 254 23.54 42.01 -15.16
C THR A 254 23.18 40.52 -15.29
N TYR A 255 21.99 40.13 -14.85
CA TYR A 255 21.56 38.74 -14.84
C TYR A 255 21.16 38.28 -16.27
N GLU A 256 22.11 37.62 -16.96
CA GLU A 256 21.81 36.86 -18.16
C GLU A 256 21.29 35.48 -17.77
N ILE A 257 20.07 35.15 -18.21
CA ILE A 257 19.47 33.82 -18.06
C ILE A 257 20.36 32.80 -18.80
N ASN A 258 21.32 32.21 -18.10
CA ASN A 258 22.18 31.17 -18.67
C ASN A 258 21.36 29.93 -18.98
N LYS A 259 20.99 29.74 -20.26
CA LYS A 259 20.27 28.58 -20.81
C LYS A 259 20.97 27.22 -20.59
N LYS A 260 22.09 27.14 -19.86
CA LYS A 260 22.94 25.94 -19.74
C LYS A 260 22.53 24.93 -18.62
N ASP A 261 21.44 25.14 -17.89
CA ASP A 261 21.10 24.26 -16.74
C ASP A 261 20.34 22.95 -17.07
N ASN A 262 20.24 22.58 -18.36
CA ASN A 262 19.64 21.28 -18.72
C ASN A 262 20.42 20.03 -18.23
N THR A 263 21.67 20.18 -17.80
CA THR A 263 22.50 19.07 -17.30
C THR A 263 22.40 18.87 -15.78
N ARG A 264 22.08 19.92 -15.01
CA ARG A 264 21.92 19.84 -13.55
C ARG A 264 20.61 19.16 -13.12
N ASN A 265 19.52 19.39 -13.84
CA ASN A 265 18.21 18.78 -13.57
C ASN A 265 18.24 17.23 -13.62
N LYS A 266 19.10 16.63 -14.49
CA LYS A 266 19.28 15.18 -14.57
C LYS A 266 20.01 14.58 -13.36
N LYS A 267 20.87 15.36 -12.70
CA LYS A 267 21.59 14.94 -11.47
C LYS A 267 20.71 15.07 -10.23
N PHE A 268 19.82 16.08 -10.19
CA PHE A 268 18.95 16.35 -9.05
C PHE A 268 17.84 15.30 -8.92
N THR A 269 17.14 14.97 -10.01
CA THR A 269 16.14 13.88 -10.04
C THR A 269 16.76 12.52 -9.71
N ASN A 270 17.98 12.24 -10.16
CA ASN A 270 18.71 11.01 -9.79
C ASN A 270 19.15 11.01 -8.33
N SER A 271 19.43 12.16 -7.73
CA SER A 271 19.79 12.28 -6.31
C SER A 271 18.58 12.06 -5.39
N ILE A 272 17.41 12.57 -5.76
CA ILE A 272 16.16 12.36 -5.03
C ILE A 272 15.71 10.89 -5.12
N LEU A 273 15.75 10.29 -6.32
CA LEU A 273 15.48 8.86 -6.50
C LEU A 273 16.47 7.98 -5.71
N LYS A 274 17.72 8.42 -5.56
CA LYS A 274 18.72 7.71 -4.77
C LYS A 274 18.48 7.89 -3.27
N LYS A 275 18.04 9.08 -2.82
CA LYS A 275 17.58 9.33 -1.45
C LYS A 275 16.27 8.57 -1.15
N PHE A 276 15.31 8.54 -2.08
CA PHE A 276 14.10 7.75 -1.96
C PHE A 276 14.41 6.25 -1.78
N LYS A 277 15.34 5.70 -2.59
CA LYS A 277 15.81 4.31 -2.45
C LYS A 277 16.60 4.06 -1.17
N SER A 278 17.29 5.06 -0.60
CA SER A 278 18.09 4.90 0.64
C SER A 278 17.25 5.09 1.90
N LEU A 279 16.12 5.80 1.84
CA LEU A 279 15.15 5.91 2.93
C LEU A 279 14.31 4.63 3.07
N PHE A 280 14.20 3.85 2.00
CA PHE A 280 13.61 2.51 2.02
C PHE A 280 14.65 1.49 2.54
N ASN A 281 14.99 1.60 3.82
CA ASN A 281 15.88 0.64 4.45
C ASN A 281 15.08 -0.60 4.86
N TRP A 282 15.07 -1.60 3.97
CA TRP A 282 14.51 -2.93 4.20
C TRP A 282 14.94 -3.57 5.55
N ASP A 283 16.06 -3.11 6.10
CA ASP A 283 16.61 -3.65 7.35
C ASP A 283 15.91 -3.11 8.60
N GLU A 284 15.29 -1.94 8.56
CA GLU A 284 14.44 -1.46 9.65
C GLU A 284 13.12 -2.20 9.69
N TRP A 285 12.55 -2.48 8.52
CA TRP A 285 11.31 -3.24 8.42
C TRP A 285 11.49 -4.71 8.87
N LYS A 286 12.64 -5.34 8.58
CA LYS A 286 13.00 -6.67 9.12
C LYS A 286 13.10 -6.69 10.65
N ARG A 287 13.44 -5.59 11.29
CA ARG A 287 13.47 -5.47 12.76
C ARG A 287 12.07 -5.38 13.37
N TYR A 288 11.13 -4.71 12.71
CA TYR A 288 9.72 -4.68 13.12
C TYR A 288 9.05 -6.05 13.01
N ARG A 289 9.34 -6.81 11.94
CA ARG A 289 8.85 -8.18 11.71
C ARG A 289 9.20 -9.16 12.86
N LYS A 290 10.29 -8.96 13.58
CA LYS A 290 10.70 -9.82 14.71
C LYS A 290 9.97 -9.52 16.01
N LYS A 291 9.16 -8.47 16.09
CA LYS A 291 8.42 -8.05 17.29
C LYS A 291 6.90 -8.32 17.22
N ILE A 292 6.40 -8.79 16.06
CA ILE A 292 5.04 -9.32 15.86
C ILE A 292 5.10 -10.85 15.87
#